data_3b52acc2da1e0f5b1410d83d77595a5c
#
_entry.id   3b52acc2da1e0f5b1410d83d77595a5c
#
_cell.length_a   1.000
_cell.length_b   1.000
_cell.length_c   1.000
_cell.angle_alpha   90.00
_cell.angle_beta   90.00
_cell.angle_gamma   90.00
#
_symmetry.space_group_name_H-M   'P 1'
#
loop_
_entity.id
_entity.type
_entity.pdbx_description
1 polymer ?
#
loop_
_entity_poly.entity_id
_entity_poly.type
_entity_poly.pdbx_seq_one_letter_code
_entity_poly.pdbx_strand_id
1 'polypeptide(L)'
;PSTLSYALKRASTGDPLILAISKSGTTVETLSQLLAFLDLLRKRWPKGWKERVVVITDPERGPLRRFAEKEGIKALPVPPGVGGRFSVMTAVGLLPAALVGVDVEELLLGAVEMDRAMKEEEWNPSLFSAFAHYYLHVQKGKGNWVTLPYSDSLRGISAWRRQLIGESLGKKRDLAPTPLTAVGTTDQHSQLQLWLDGPRDKVIAFLTIEGHPEVSIPDVGWEDEDVSYLQGKDFASLLEAERRATEFALTKGGCPNYTIFLKELTASVLGGLFYLWEVEVALCGSFYGVNPFDQPAVEEGKKVTKGLMGKGDMRGKKEEWESWWKGRRSWRWPG
;
A
#
# COMPACT_ATOMS: atom_id res chain seq x y z
N PRO A 1 15.45 9.22 7.32
CA PRO A 1 16.06 10.57 7.44
C PRO A 1 16.35 11.22 6.08
N SER A 2 16.87 10.49 5.09
CA SER A 2 17.22 11.05 3.76
C SER A 2 16.01 11.65 3.03
N THR A 3 14.89 10.91 2.94
CA THR A 3 13.65 11.39 2.31
C THR A 3 13.09 12.61 3.03
N LEU A 4 13.10 12.62 4.37
CA LEU A 4 12.66 13.78 5.15
C LEU A 4 13.58 14.99 4.93
N SER A 5 14.88 14.80 4.90
CA SER A 5 15.84 15.87 4.60
C SER A 5 15.59 16.48 3.21
N TYR A 6 15.35 15.64 2.20
CA TYR A 6 14.98 16.12 0.86
C TYR A 6 13.65 16.90 0.87
N ALA A 7 12.62 16.37 1.54
CA ALA A 7 11.31 17.03 1.63
C ALA A 7 11.42 18.41 2.36
N LEU A 8 12.17 18.50 3.45
CA LEU A 8 12.43 19.76 4.14
C LEU A 8 13.17 20.77 3.26
N LYS A 9 14.17 20.32 2.49
CA LYS A 9 14.87 21.17 1.52
C LYS A 9 13.90 21.70 0.45
N ARG A 10 13.07 20.86 -0.12
CA ARG A 10 12.02 21.27 -1.09
C ARG A 10 11.06 22.27 -0.47
N ALA A 11 10.56 22.00 0.74
CA ALA A 11 9.67 22.90 1.46
C ALA A 11 10.33 24.24 1.81
N SER A 12 11.64 24.27 2.04
CA SER A 12 12.36 25.51 2.34
C SER A 12 12.53 26.46 1.14
N THR A 13 12.40 25.97 -0.08
CA THR A 13 12.52 26.77 -1.31
C THR A 13 11.18 27.01 -2.04
N GLY A 14 10.20 26.15 -1.82
CA GLY A 14 8.88 26.22 -2.46
C GLY A 14 7.80 26.91 -1.63
N ASP A 15 6.56 26.70 -2.00
CA ASP A 15 5.36 27.09 -1.26
C ASP A 15 4.60 25.82 -0.81
N PRO A 16 4.95 25.21 0.33
CA PRO A 16 4.46 23.91 0.74
C PRO A 16 3.10 23.98 1.41
N LEU A 17 2.27 22.96 1.17
CA LEU A 17 1.16 22.58 2.01
C LEU A 17 1.52 21.26 2.71
N ILE A 18 1.47 21.24 4.03
CA ILE A 18 1.80 20.08 4.85
C ILE A 18 0.52 19.35 5.28
N LEU A 19 0.35 18.12 4.86
CA LEU A 19 -0.72 17.25 5.31
C LEU A 19 -0.23 16.35 6.45
N ALA A 20 -0.68 16.62 7.66
CA ALA A 20 -0.36 15.82 8.83
C ALA A 20 -1.45 14.77 9.07
N ILE A 21 -1.19 13.53 8.63
CA ILE A 21 -2.19 12.46 8.60
C ILE A 21 -1.84 11.38 9.61
N SER A 22 -2.71 11.20 10.61
CA SER A 22 -2.62 10.11 11.57
C SER A 22 -3.99 9.84 12.19
N LYS A 23 -4.58 8.66 11.94
CA LYS A 23 -5.89 8.30 12.49
C LYS A 23 -5.94 8.49 14.01
N SER A 24 -4.99 7.91 14.75
CA SER A 24 -4.94 8.03 16.22
C SER A 24 -4.42 9.37 16.73
N GLY A 25 -3.83 10.18 15.85
CA GLY A 25 -3.11 11.39 16.21
C GLY A 25 -1.87 11.19 17.09
N THR A 26 -1.42 9.93 17.29
CA THR A 26 -0.32 9.56 18.20
C THR A 26 0.86 8.90 17.50
N THR A 27 0.82 8.75 16.17
CA THR A 27 1.89 8.12 15.37
C THR A 27 3.18 8.94 15.53
N VAL A 28 4.19 8.33 16.12
CA VAL A 28 5.42 9.06 16.51
C VAL A 28 6.17 9.61 15.28
N GLU A 29 6.17 8.87 14.18
CA GLU A 29 6.79 9.30 12.93
C GLU A 29 6.10 10.54 12.37
N THR A 30 4.76 10.53 12.29
CA THR A 30 3.97 11.66 11.81
C THR A 30 4.18 12.90 12.69
N LEU A 31 4.12 12.73 14.02
CA LEU A 31 4.32 13.84 14.94
C LEU A 31 5.74 14.41 14.86
N SER A 32 6.76 13.56 14.78
CA SER A 32 8.17 14.01 14.68
C SER A 32 8.44 14.76 13.37
N GLN A 33 7.89 14.26 12.26
CA GLN A 33 7.98 14.94 10.97
C GLN A 33 7.25 16.29 11.00
N LEU A 34 6.03 16.31 11.57
CA LEU A 34 5.28 17.56 11.73
C LEU A 34 6.06 18.60 12.53
N LEU A 35 6.71 18.23 13.64
CA LEU A 35 7.53 19.14 14.43
C LEU A 35 8.66 19.77 13.60
N ALA A 36 9.33 18.99 12.75
CA ALA A 36 10.38 19.48 11.87
C ALA A 36 9.85 20.47 10.83
N PHE A 37 8.68 20.16 10.22
CA PHE A 37 8.05 21.10 9.29
C PHE A 37 7.50 22.35 9.97
N LEU A 38 6.97 22.25 11.18
CA LEU A 38 6.48 23.41 11.94
C LEU A 38 7.62 24.38 12.28
N ASP A 39 8.81 23.89 12.65
CA ASP A 39 9.98 24.74 12.88
C ASP A 39 10.35 25.51 11.60
N LEU A 40 10.40 24.82 10.46
CA LEU A 40 10.65 25.44 9.17
C LEU A 40 9.60 26.48 8.80
N LEU A 41 8.31 26.12 8.91
CA LEU A 41 7.20 26.98 8.52
C LEU A 41 7.13 28.24 9.40
N ARG A 42 7.30 28.12 10.71
CA ARG A 42 7.28 29.25 11.66
C ARG A 42 8.42 30.23 11.41
N LYS A 43 9.60 29.74 11.02
CA LYS A 43 10.76 30.59 10.66
C LYS A 43 10.52 31.32 9.35
N ARG A 44 9.96 30.65 8.35
CA ARG A 44 9.81 31.22 7.00
C ARG A 44 8.53 32.07 6.83
N TRP A 45 7.42 31.67 7.45
CA TRP A 45 6.14 32.36 7.41
C TRP A 45 5.59 32.62 8.82
N PRO A 46 6.18 33.54 9.60
CA PRO A 46 5.78 33.75 11.00
C PRO A 46 4.29 34.08 11.18
N LYS A 47 3.68 34.75 10.21
CA LYS A 47 2.27 35.14 10.22
C LYS A 47 1.37 34.28 9.32
N GLY A 48 1.84 33.27 8.65
CA GLY A 48 1.06 32.52 7.66
C GLY A 48 1.32 31.02 7.66
N TRP A 49 1.98 30.52 8.70
CA TRP A 49 2.34 29.10 8.75
C TRP A 49 1.12 28.19 8.97
N LYS A 50 0.05 28.68 9.61
CA LYS A 50 -1.14 27.88 9.95
C LYS A 50 -1.93 27.48 8.71
N GLU A 51 -2.01 28.36 7.73
CA GLU A 51 -2.68 28.15 6.45
C GLU A 51 -1.97 27.12 5.57
N ARG A 52 -0.72 26.79 5.93
CA ARG A 52 0.14 25.81 5.24
C ARG A 52 0.11 24.42 5.87
N VAL A 53 -0.79 24.20 6.82
CA VAL A 53 -0.93 22.91 7.48
C VAL A 53 -2.40 22.49 7.47
N VAL A 54 -2.65 21.25 7.08
CA VAL A 54 -3.94 20.58 7.24
C VAL A 54 -3.71 19.31 8.04
N VAL A 55 -4.56 19.08 9.02
CA VAL A 55 -4.52 17.89 9.86
C VAL A 55 -5.63 16.92 9.44
N ILE A 56 -5.33 15.62 9.34
CA ILE A 56 -6.33 14.57 9.15
C ILE A 56 -6.16 13.55 10.26
N THR A 57 -7.13 13.50 11.19
CA THR A 57 -7.00 12.71 12.40
C THR A 57 -8.35 12.34 13.01
N ASP A 58 -8.33 11.66 14.14
CA ASP A 58 -9.54 11.40 14.95
C ASP A 58 -10.32 12.71 15.20
N PRO A 59 -11.65 12.69 15.09
CA PRO A 59 -12.48 13.89 15.26
C PRO A 59 -12.44 14.49 16.67
N GLU A 60 -12.16 13.69 17.70
CA GLU A 60 -12.32 14.11 19.10
C GLU A 60 -11.04 13.96 19.94
N ARG A 61 -10.15 13.01 19.57
CA ARG A 61 -9.09 12.55 20.46
C ARG A 61 -7.69 12.67 19.84
N GLY A 62 -6.70 12.61 20.72
CA GLY A 62 -5.29 12.54 20.33
C GLY A 62 -4.57 13.90 20.36
N PRO A 63 -3.24 13.88 20.48
CA PRO A 63 -2.44 15.10 20.53
C PRO A 63 -2.50 15.91 19.23
N LEU A 64 -2.63 15.26 18.09
CA LEU A 64 -2.73 15.95 16.81
C LEU A 64 -4.06 16.72 16.67
N ARG A 65 -5.16 16.17 17.20
CA ARG A 65 -6.45 16.87 17.27
C ARG A 65 -6.37 18.10 18.19
N ARG A 66 -5.89 17.91 19.41
CA ARG A 66 -5.71 19.01 20.36
C ARG A 66 -4.77 20.11 19.83
N PHE A 67 -3.74 19.73 19.11
CA PHE A 67 -2.85 20.69 18.46
C PHE A 67 -3.59 21.52 17.40
N ALA A 68 -4.36 20.88 16.53
CA ALA A 68 -5.12 21.57 15.49
C ALA A 68 -6.14 22.56 16.09
N GLU A 69 -6.87 22.16 17.14
CA GLU A 69 -7.83 23.01 17.87
C GLU A 69 -7.14 24.19 18.54
N LYS A 70 -6.07 23.95 19.30
CA LYS A 70 -5.33 25.00 20.01
C LYS A 70 -4.78 26.05 19.05
N GLU A 71 -4.26 25.62 17.90
CA GLU A 71 -3.63 26.53 16.93
C GLU A 71 -4.64 27.10 15.92
N GLY A 72 -5.89 26.60 15.86
CA GLY A 72 -6.87 27.00 14.85
C GLY A 72 -6.51 26.53 13.45
N ILE A 73 -5.92 25.33 13.31
CA ILE A 73 -5.52 24.73 12.03
C ILE A 73 -6.69 23.92 11.46
N LYS A 74 -6.88 23.96 10.14
CA LYS A 74 -7.89 23.13 9.48
C LYS A 74 -7.66 21.65 9.78
N ALA A 75 -8.70 20.97 10.25
CA ALA A 75 -8.67 19.55 10.56
C ALA A 75 -9.85 18.82 9.90
N LEU A 76 -9.55 17.74 9.20
CA LEU A 76 -10.54 16.81 8.66
C LEU A 76 -10.60 15.55 9.49
N PRO A 77 -11.79 15.00 9.73
CA PRO A 77 -11.95 13.79 10.53
C PRO A 77 -11.58 12.53 9.72
N VAL A 78 -10.98 11.57 10.41
CA VAL A 78 -11.02 10.16 9.98
C VAL A 78 -12.27 9.56 10.61
N PRO A 79 -13.19 8.97 9.83
CA PRO A 79 -14.42 8.44 10.38
C PRO A 79 -14.18 7.41 11.48
N PRO A 80 -14.91 7.48 12.61
CA PRO A 80 -14.83 6.47 13.65
C PRO A 80 -15.11 5.07 13.11
N GLY A 81 -14.37 4.08 13.57
CA GLY A 81 -14.52 2.70 13.11
C GLY A 81 -13.72 2.34 11.84
N VAL A 82 -13.37 3.30 10.98
CA VAL A 82 -12.54 3.03 9.79
C VAL A 82 -11.09 2.81 10.18
N GLY A 83 -10.53 1.62 9.94
CA GLY A 83 -9.12 1.30 10.16
C GLY A 83 -8.19 2.06 9.21
N GLY A 84 -6.91 2.29 9.58
CA GLY A 84 -5.96 3.03 8.73
C GLY A 84 -5.83 2.45 7.32
N ARG A 85 -5.75 1.14 7.18
CA ARG A 85 -5.65 0.44 5.88
C ARG A 85 -6.93 0.46 5.04
N PHE A 86 -8.08 0.75 5.65
CA PHE A 86 -9.39 0.93 5.00
C PHE A 86 -9.72 2.42 4.77
N SER A 87 -8.80 3.35 5.02
CA SER A 87 -9.11 4.78 5.01
C SER A 87 -8.80 5.48 3.69
N VAL A 88 -8.41 4.75 2.65
CA VAL A 88 -8.04 5.33 1.34
C VAL A 88 -9.20 6.15 0.73
N MET A 89 -10.44 5.70 0.89
CA MET A 89 -11.66 6.39 0.43
C MET A 89 -12.24 7.36 1.48
N THR A 90 -11.41 7.84 2.41
CA THR A 90 -11.76 8.92 3.35
C THR A 90 -10.88 10.14 3.09
N ALA A 91 -10.99 11.18 3.90
CA ALA A 91 -10.11 12.35 3.82
C ALA A 91 -8.60 11.99 3.80
N VAL A 92 -8.23 10.83 4.33
CA VAL A 92 -6.83 10.31 4.35
C VAL A 92 -6.26 10.13 2.95
N GLY A 93 -7.03 9.57 2.02
CA GLY A 93 -6.60 9.38 0.63
C GLY A 93 -7.18 10.44 -0.31
N LEU A 94 -8.43 10.87 -0.07
CA LEU A 94 -9.13 11.77 -0.98
C LEU A 94 -8.52 13.18 -1.03
N LEU A 95 -8.12 13.75 0.12
CA LEU A 95 -7.54 15.09 0.10
C LEU A 95 -6.21 15.15 -0.65
N PRO A 96 -5.20 14.28 -0.37
CA PRO A 96 -3.97 14.29 -1.16
C PRO A 96 -4.21 13.98 -2.65
N ALA A 97 -5.16 13.10 -2.98
CA ALA A 97 -5.52 12.80 -4.36
C ALA A 97 -6.11 14.03 -5.09
N ALA A 98 -7.06 14.72 -4.47
CA ALA A 98 -7.65 15.95 -5.01
C ALA A 98 -6.61 17.06 -5.22
N LEU A 99 -5.65 17.20 -4.28
CA LEU A 99 -4.59 18.22 -4.38
C LEU A 99 -3.62 17.98 -5.55
N VAL A 100 -3.51 16.76 -6.03
CA VAL A 100 -2.71 16.43 -7.23
C VAL A 100 -3.57 16.29 -8.50
N GLY A 101 -4.85 16.69 -8.45
CA GLY A 101 -5.73 16.76 -9.61
C GLY A 101 -6.51 15.48 -9.92
N VAL A 102 -6.55 14.51 -9.02
CA VAL A 102 -7.42 13.32 -9.19
C VAL A 102 -8.86 13.70 -8.91
N ASP A 103 -9.77 13.29 -9.79
CA ASP A 103 -11.22 13.43 -9.58
C ASP A 103 -11.66 12.43 -8.49
N VAL A 104 -11.88 12.96 -7.29
CA VAL A 104 -12.24 12.14 -6.12
C VAL A 104 -13.72 11.75 -6.12
N GLU A 105 -14.56 12.48 -6.81
CA GLU A 105 -15.98 12.13 -7.00
C GLU A 105 -16.08 10.92 -7.92
N GLU A 106 -15.36 10.95 -9.05
CA GLU A 106 -15.25 9.82 -9.97
C GLU A 106 -14.68 8.58 -9.27
N LEU A 107 -13.66 8.74 -8.40
CA LEU A 107 -13.12 7.63 -7.61
C LEU A 107 -14.18 7.00 -6.71
N LEU A 108 -14.96 7.80 -6.00
CA LEU A 108 -16.03 7.30 -5.13
C LEU A 108 -17.17 6.67 -5.93
N LEU A 109 -17.52 7.23 -7.10
CA LEU A 109 -18.51 6.64 -7.99
C LEU A 109 -18.09 5.25 -8.47
N GLY A 110 -16.82 5.06 -8.83
CA GLY A 110 -16.31 3.73 -9.19
C GLY A 110 -16.44 2.70 -8.06
N ALA A 111 -16.24 3.11 -6.81
CA ALA A 111 -16.49 2.24 -5.66
C ALA A 111 -17.98 1.89 -5.51
N VAL A 112 -18.88 2.86 -5.73
CA VAL A 112 -20.34 2.63 -5.70
C VAL A 112 -20.78 1.70 -6.83
N GLU A 113 -20.23 1.85 -8.03
CA GLU A 113 -20.52 0.97 -9.16
C GLU A 113 -20.06 -0.47 -8.89
N MET A 114 -18.89 -0.65 -8.31
CA MET A 114 -18.40 -1.97 -7.89
C MET A 114 -19.29 -2.58 -6.80
N ASP A 115 -19.73 -1.80 -5.80
CA ASP A 115 -20.67 -2.27 -4.77
C ASP A 115 -21.99 -2.74 -5.38
N ARG A 116 -22.53 -2.00 -6.37
CA ARG A 116 -23.74 -2.37 -7.09
C ARG A 116 -23.54 -3.66 -7.87
N ALA A 117 -22.49 -3.77 -8.66
CA ALA A 117 -22.18 -4.96 -9.44
C ALA A 117 -22.07 -6.20 -8.54
N MET A 118 -21.43 -6.09 -7.38
CA MET A 118 -21.33 -7.20 -6.42
C MET A 118 -22.67 -7.66 -5.82
N LYS A 119 -23.67 -6.79 -5.81
CA LYS A 119 -25.01 -7.10 -5.25
C LYS A 119 -26.02 -7.57 -6.29
N GLU A 120 -25.91 -7.06 -7.50
CA GLU A 120 -26.90 -7.26 -8.56
C GLU A 120 -26.54 -8.38 -9.54
N GLU A 121 -25.24 -8.69 -9.69
CA GLU A 121 -24.79 -9.75 -10.59
C GLU A 121 -24.78 -11.13 -9.90
N GLU A 122 -25.03 -12.20 -10.68
CA GLU A 122 -24.94 -13.58 -10.20
C GLU A 122 -23.51 -13.92 -9.71
N TRP A 123 -22.51 -13.21 -10.21
CA TRP A 123 -21.11 -13.45 -9.91
C TRP A 123 -20.49 -12.26 -9.16
N ASN A 124 -20.14 -12.51 -7.90
CA ASN A 124 -19.47 -11.54 -7.06
C ASN A 124 -17.95 -11.76 -7.09
N PRO A 125 -17.16 -10.88 -7.72
CA PRO A 125 -15.71 -11.06 -7.88
C PRO A 125 -14.95 -11.09 -6.55
N SER A 126 -15.38 -10.32 -5.55
CA SER A 126 -14.75 -10.33 -4.23
C SER A 126 -15.01 -11.63 -3.48
N LEU A 127 -16.21 -12.17 -3.57
CA LEU A 127 -16.55 -13.45 -2.94
C LEU A 127 -15.79 -14.61 -3.60
N PHE A 128 -15.75 -14.62 -4.94
CA PHE A 128 -15.00 -15.63 -5.68
C PHE A 128 -13.51 -15.58 -5.35
N SER A 129 -12.90 -14.40 -5.40
CA SER A 129 -11.48 -14.18 -5.08
C SER A 129 -11.17 -14.59 -3.63
N ALA A 130 -11.99 -14.15 -2.66
CA ALA A 130 -11.83 -14.50 -1.26
C ALA A 130 -11.91 -16.02 -1.02
N PHE A 131 -12.90 -16.68 -1.63
CA PHE A 131 -13.05 -18.13 -1.53
C PHE A 131 -11.89 -18.86 -2.21
N ALA A 132 -11.48 -18.45 -3.41
CA ALA A 132 -10.37 -19.06 -4.13
C ALA A 132 -9.06 -18.95 -3.35
N HIS A 133 -8.74 -17.77 -2.82
CA HIS A 133 -7.56 -17.55 -1.99
C HIS A 133 -7.60 -18.40 -0.71
N TYR A 134 -8.74 -18.40 0.00
CA TYR A 134 -8.91 -19.23 1.19
C TYR A 134 -8.75 -20.72 0.88
N TYR A 135 -9.41 -21.21 -0.16
CA TYR A 135 -9.33 -22.61 -0.58
C TYR A 135 -7.89 -23.01 -0.98
N LEU A 136 -7.25 -22.19 -1.81
CA LEU A 136 -5.87 -22.42 -2.24
C LEU A 136 -4.92 -22.45 -1.04
N HIS A 137 -5.11 -21.55 -0.08
CA HIS A 137 -4.26 -21.56 1.11
C HIS A 137 -4.51 -22.78 1.97
N VAL A 138 -5.76 -23.04 2.40
CA VAL A 138 -6.09 -24.05 3.40
C VAL A 138 -6.01 -25.47 2.83
N GLN A 139 -6.46 -25.68 1.59
CA GLN A 139 -6.53 -26.99 0.99
C GLN A 139 -5.34 -27.36 0.09
N LYS A 140 -4.63 -26.36 -0.42
CA LYS A 140 -3.52 -26.55 -1.36
C LYS A 140 -2.17 -26.00 -0.86
N GLY A 141 -2.12 -25.45 0.36
CA GLY A 141 -0.90 -24.92 0.95
C GLY A 141 -0.35 -23.65 0.27
N LYS A 142 -1.19 -22.92 -0.49
CA LYS A 142 -0.77 -21.71 -1.22
C LYS A 142 -0.89 -20.48 -0.31
N GLY A 143 -0.06 -20.41 0.72
CA GLY A 143 -0.09 -19.33 1.73
C GLY A 143 0.58 -18.03 1.31
N ASN A 144 1.37 -18.00 0.24
CA ASN A 144 2.03 -16.81 -0.27
C ASN A 144 1.20 -16.18 -1.40
N TRP A 145 0.64 -14.97 -1.15
CA TRP A 145 -0.21 -14.25 -2.10
C TRP A 145 0.57 -13.12 -2.75
N VAL A 146 0.98 -13.30 -3.99
CA VAL A 146 1.79 -12.33 -4.73
C VAL A 146 0.87 -11.45 -5.58
N THR A 147 0.98 -10.13 -5.43
CA THR A 147 0.36 -9.15 -6.35
C THR A 147 1.44 -8.66 -7.29
N LEU A 148 1.26 -8.88 -8.59
CA LEU A 148 2.23 -8.61 -9.64
C LEU A 148 1.64 -7.64 -10.68
N PRO A 149 1.69 -6.32 -10.45
CA PRO A 149 1.31 -5.35 -11.47
C PRO A 149 2.33 -5.28 -12.61
N TYR A 150 1.81 -5.24 -13.83
CA TYR A 150 2.56 -4.94 -15.07
C TYR A 150 2.37 -3.48 -15.45
N SER A 151 2.61 -2.61 -14.52
CA SER A 151 2.67 -1.16 -14.69
C SER A 151 3.30 -0.51 -13.46
N ASP A 152 4.24 0.41 -13.65
CA ASP A 152 4.83 1.20 -12.55
C ASP A 152 3.79 2.04 -11.81
N SER A 153 2.77 2.53 -12.52
CA SER A 153 1.67 3.31 -11.94
C SER A 153 0.85 2.53 -10.90
N LEU A 154 0.89 1.19 -10.94
CA LEU A 154 0.17 0.30 -10.04
C LEU A 154 1.01 -0.19 -8.85
N ARG A 155 2.28 0.22 -8.71
CA ARG A 155 3.13 -0.16 -7.56
C ARG A 155 2.51 0.22 -6.22
N GLY A 156 1.96 1.43 -6.15
CA GLY A 156 1.36 1.93 -4.91
C GLY A 156 0.18 1.10 -4.42
N ILE A 157 -0.68 0.68 -5.34
CA ILE A 157 -1.86 -0.11 -5.00
C ILE A 157 -1.48 -1.54 -4.57
N SER A 158 -0.45 -2.14 -5.15
CA SER A 158 0.03 -3.46 -4.72
C SER A 158 0.64 -3.40 -3.31
N ALA A 159 1.36 -2.33 -2.99
CA ALA A 159 1.90 -2.10 -1.65
C ALA A 159 0.78 -1.87 -0.61
N TRP A 160 -0.27 -1.13 -0.97
CA TRP A 160 -1.46 -0.96 -0.13
C TRP A 160 -2.20 -2.29 0.09
N ARG A 161 -2.44 -3.09 -0.97
CA ARG A 161 -3.06 -4.42 -0.84
C ARG A 161 -2.28 -5.34 0.09
N ARG A 162 -0.95 -5.30 0.04
CA ARG A 162 -0.09 -6.04 0.98
C ARG A 162 -0.38 -5.67 2.43
N GLN A 163 -0.50 -4.38 2.75
CA GLN A 163 -0.85 -3.93 4.09
C GLN A 163 -2.27 -4.36 4.46
N LEU A 164 -3.22 -4.19 3.55
CA LEU A 164 -4.61 -4.58 3.73
C LEU A 164 -4.74 -6.04 4.14
N ILE A 165 -4.11 -6.96 3.40
CA ILE A 165 -4.12 -8.39 3.69
C ILE A 165 -3.37 -8.70 4.99
N GLY A 166 -2.14 -8.22 5.13
CA GLY A 166 -1.25 -8.56 6.26
C GLY A 166 -1.83 -8.16 7.61
N GLU A 167 -2.31 -6.92 7.73
CA GLU A 167 -2.90 -6.44 8.99
C GLU A 167 -4.30 -7.02 9.26
N SER A 168 -5.07 -7.35 8.23
CA SER A 168 -6.43 -7.86 8.41
C SER A 168 -6.48 -9.35 8.68
N LEU A 169 -5.65 -10.16 8.02
CA LEU A 169 -5.73 -11.60 8.08
C LEU A 169 -4.61 -12.24 8.91
N GLY A 170 -3.54 -11.52 9.22
CA GLY A 170 -2.41 -11.98 10.03
C GLY A 170 -2.71 -12.13 11.52
N LYS A 171 -3.75 -12.89 11.89
CA LYS A 171 -4.28 -12.99 13.26
C LYS A 171 -4.06 -14.34 13.94
N LYS A 172 -3.75 -15.37 13.18
CA LYS A 172 -3.51 -16.74 13.70
C LYS A 172 -2.09 -17.16 13.35
N ARG A 173 -1.39 -17.77 14.32
CA ARG A 173 0.02 -18.20 14.13
C ARG A 173 0.19 -19.19 12.99
N ASP A 174 -0.72 -20.15 12.91
CA ASP A 174 -0.59 -21.31 12.02
C ASP A 174 -1.47 -21.19 10.78
N LEU A 175 -2.23 -20.10 10.64
CA LEU A 175 -3.17 -19.93 9.55
C LEU A 175 -3.34 -18.43 9.22
N ALA A 176 -2.41 -17.90 8.44
CA ALA A 176 -2.49 -16.56 7.88
C ALA A 176 -1.74 -16.50 6.54
N PRO A 177 -2.28 -15.81 5.53
CA PRO A 177 -1.55 -15.63 4.27
C PRO A 177 -0.37 -14.67 4.46
N THR A 178 0.67 -14.87 3.67
CA THR A 178 1.79 -13.92 3.54
C THR A 178 1.62 -13.13 2.24
N PRO A 179 1.21 -11.87 2.31
CA PRO A 179 1.07 -11.05 1.12
C PRO A 179 2.43 -10.53 0.65
N LEU A 180 2.72 -10.71 -0.62
CA LEU A 180 3.94 -10.28 -1.29
C LEU A 180 3.60 -9.32 -2.42
N THR A 181 4.53 -8.43 -2.74
CA THR A 181 4.46 -7.56 -3.91
C THR A 181 5.63 -7.85 -4.82
N ALA A 182 5.35 -7.82 -6.12
CA ALA A 182 6.34 -7.87 -7.17
C ALA A 182 5.95 -6.83 -8.23
N VAL A 183 6.78 -6.58 -9.22
CA VAL A 183 6.49 -5.67 -10.35
C VAL A 183 6.99 -6.27 -11.64
N GLY A 184 6.12 -6.50 -12.61
CA GLY A 184 6.48 -6.81 -13.98
C GLY A 184 7.05 -5.57 -14.69
N THR A 185 8.09 -5.71 -15.49
CA THR A 185 8.82 -6.97 -15.81
C THR A 185 9.99 -7.28 -14.86
N THR A 186 10.36 -6.32 -14.02
CA THR A 186 11.55 -6.39 -13.16
C THR A 186 11.59 -7.67 -12.32
N ASP A 187 10.48 -8.04 -11.70
CA ASP A 187 10.45 -9.19 -10.80
C ASP A 187 10.23 -10.54 -11.50
N GLN A 188 9.81 -10.56 -12.75
CA GLN A 188 9.89 -11.79 -13.52
C GLN A 188 11.37 -12.20 -13.75
N HIS A 189 12.28 -11.24 -13.88
CA HIS A 189 13.72 -11.52 -14.00
C HIS A 189 14.38 -11.84 -12.65
N SER A 190 13.78 -11.47 -11.54
CA SER A 190 14.37 -11.68 -10.20
C SER A 190 13.73 -12.81 -9.40
N GLN A 191 12.44 -13.13 -9.61
CA GLN A 191 11.67 -14.05 -8.78
C GLN A 191 11.05 -15.23 -9.50
N LEU A 192 10.95 -15.23 -10.84
CA LEU A 192 10.26 -16.27 -11.61
C LEU A 192 10.88 -17.67 -11.40
N GLN A 193 12.21 -17.76 -11.27
CA GLN A 193 12.90 -19.00 -10.92
C GLN A 193 12.35 -19.61 -9.62
N LEU A 194 12.19 -18.78 -8.58
CA LEU A 194 11.63 -19.23 -7.31
C LEU A 194 10.16 -19.66 -7.45
N TRP A 195 9.40 -19.01 -8.31
CA TRP A 195 7.98 -19.33 -8.48
C TRP A 195 7.75 -20.62 -9.26
N LEU A 196 8.65 -20.97 -10.17
CA LEU A 196 8.57 -22.16 -11.03
C LEU A 196 9.19 -23.40 -10.38
N ASP A 197 10.42 -23.28 -9.84
CA ASP A 197 11.20 -24.43 -9.35
C ASP A 197 11.31 -24.46 -7.82
N GLY A 198 10.94 -23.38 -7.12
CA GLY A 198 10.91 -23.33 -5.66
C GLY A 198 9.65 -23.96 -5.03
N PRO A 199 9.43 -23.76 -3.72
CA PRO A 199 8.24 -24.28 -3.04
C PRO A 199 6.94 -23.87 -3.72
N ARG A 200 6.05 -24.82 -3.94
CA ARG A 200 4.77 -24.61 -4.62
C ARG A 200 3.70 -24.10 -3.66
N ASP A 201 3.98 -22.98 -3.00
CA ASP A 201 3.19 -22.38 -1.93
C ASP A 201 2.59 -21.02 -2.28
N LYS A 202 2.59 -20.67 -3.57
CA LYS A 202 2.20 -19.33 -4.03
C LYS A 202 0.95 -19.33 -4.89
N VAL A 203 0.23 -18.21 -4.88
CA VAL A 203 -0.75 -17.79 -5.89
C VAL A 203 -0.36 -16.41 -6.40
N ILE A 204 -0.39 -16.21 -7.72
CA ILE A 204 0.05 -14.98 -8.36
C ILE A 204 -1.17 -14.26 -8.94
N ALA A 205 -1.41 -13.04 -8.47
CA ALA A 205 -2.41 -12.12 -9.03
C ALA A 205 -1.70 -11.11 -9.93
N PHE A 206 -1.84 -11.28 -11.24
CA PHE A 206 -1.44 -10.27 -12.20
C PHE A 206 -2.41 -9.11 -12.19
N LEU A 207 -1.90 -7.90 -12.38
CA LEU A 207 -2.69 -6.69 -12.54
C LEU A 207 -2.13 -5.93 -13.73
N THR A 208 -2.93 -5.72 -14.75
CA THR A 208 -2.50 -5.06 -15.99
C THR A 208 -3.51 -4.02 -16.47
N ILE A 209 -3.04 -3.09 -17.29
CA ILE A 209 -3.84 -2.06 -17.94
C ILE A 209 -3.86 -2.38 -19.44
N GLU A 210 -5.05 -2.39 -20.06
CA GLU A 210 -5.15 -2.62 -21.50
C GLU A 210 -4.69 -1.40 -22.33
N GLY A 211 -4.97 -0.20 -21.84
CA GLY A 211 -4.63 1.08 -22.46
C GLY A 211 -3.27 1.62 -21.97
N HIS A 212 -2.18 0.98 -22.26
CA HIS A 212 -0.85 1.55 -22.02
C HIS A 212 -0.56 2.72 -22.98
N PRO A 213 0.20 3.74 -22.56
CA PRO A 213 0.71 4.77 -23.49
C PRO A 213 1.51 4.12 -24.63
N GLU A 214 1.25 4.57 -25.85
CA GLU A 214 2.00 4.12 -27.02
C GLU A 214 3.42 4.74 -27.01
N VAL A 215 4.41 3.91 -26.89
CA VAL A 215 5.83 4.29 -27.01
C VAL A 215 6.48 3.35 -28.00
N SER A 216 6.89 3.88 -29.16
CA SER A 216 7.49 3.09 -30.23
C SER A 216 8.89 2.59 -29.88
N ILE A 217 9.22 1.40 -30.32
CA ILE A 217 10.59 0.88 -30.41
C ILE A 217 11.06 1.23 -31.83
N PRO A 218 11.95 2.23 -32.01
CA PRO A 218 12.32 2.70 -33.32
C PRO A 218 13.08 1.64 -34.10
N ASP A 219 12.91 1.63 -35.43
CA ASP A 219 13.79 0.91 -36.32
C ASP A 219 15.04 1.79 -36.56
N VAL A 220 16.18 1.30 -36.08
CA VAL A 220 17.48 1.99 -36.19
C VAL A 220 18.43 1.26 -37.16
N GLY A 221 17.92 0.27 -37.91
CA GLY A 221 18.71 -0.52 -38.86
C GLY A 221 19.72 -1.46 -38.18
N TRP A 222 19.42 -1.91 -36.94
CA TRP A 222 20.25 -2.91 -36.27
C TRP A 222 19.88 -4.32 -36.81
N GLU A 223 20.71 -4.89 -37.64
CA GLU A 223 20.44 -6.14 -38.41
C GLU A 223 20.70 -7.43 -37.60
N ASP A 224 21.03 -7.36 -36.31
CA ASP A 224 21.24 -8.53 -35.48
C ASP A 224 19.89 -9.27 -35.26
N GLU A 225 19.88 -10.59 -35.49
CA GLU A 225 18.68 -11.44 -35.39
C GLU A 225 18.04 -11.41 -34.01
N ASP A 226 18.83 -11.25 -32.95
CA ASP A 226 18.35 -11.20 -31.56
C ASP A 226 17.70 -9.84 -31.21
N VAL A 227 17.79 -8.85 -32.08
CA VAL A 227 17.29 -7.48 -31.85
C VAL A 227 16.30 -7.02 -32.94
N SER A 228 16.52 -7.39 -34.18
CA SER A 228 15.76 -6.88 -35.33
C SER A 228 14.24 -7.09 -35.19
N TYR A 229 13.81 -8.21 -34.60
CA TYR A 229 12.38 -8.52 -34.36
C TYR A 229 11.68 -7.57 -33.42
N LEU A 230 12.39 -6.75 -32.63
CA LEU A 230 11.83 -5.74 -31.75
C LEU A 230 11.54 -4.42 -32.46
N GLN A 231 12.32 -4.11 -33.49
CA GLN A 231 12.25 -2.83 -34.17
C GLN A 231 10.90 -2.64 -34.90
N GLY A 232 10.38 -1.41 -34.85
CA GLY A 232 9.09 -1.07 -35.44
C GLY A 232 7.87 -1.52 -34.61
N LYS A 233 8.08 -2.11 -33.42
CA LYS A 233 7.04 -2.48 -32.48
C LYS A 233 6.84 -1.38 -31.43
N ASP A 234 6.01 -1.63 -30.43
CA ASP A 234 5.80 -0.72 -29.31
C ASP A 234 6.07 -1.42 -27.96
N PHE A 235 6.40 -0.60 -26.94
CA PHE A 235 6.69 -1.12 -25.61
C PHE A 235 5.46 -1.70 -24.89
N ALA A 236 4.24 -1.27 -25.21
CA ALA A 236 3.02 -1.83 -24.65
C ALA A 236 2.82 -3.27 -25.10
N SER A 237 3.02 -3.54 -26.40
CA SER A 237 2.99 -4.90 -26.97
C SER A 237 4.07 -5.79 -26.38
N LEU A 238 5.28 -5.27 -26.17
CA LEU A 238 6.36 -6.02 -25.52
C LEU A 238 5.98 -6.38 -24.07
N LEU A 239 5.52 -5.41 -23.29
CA LEU A 239 5.13 -5.61 -21.90
C LEU A 239 4.01 -6.66 -21.78
N GLU A 240 3.01 -6.61 -22.66
CA GLU A 240 1.91 -7.58 -22.68
C GLU A 240 2.37 -8.97 -23.12
N ALA A 241 3.31 -9.07 -24.07
CA ALA A 241 3.91 -10.34 -24.45
C ALA A 241 4.66 -10.99 -23.29
N GLU A 242 5.44 -10.22 -22.53
CA GLU A 242 6.18 -10.69 -21.35
C GLU A 242 5.23 -11.13 -20.22
N ARG A 243 4.14 -10.37 -20.00
CA ARG A 243 3.11 -10.76 -19.04
C ARG A 243 2.48 -12.11 -19.41
N ARG A 244 2.02 -12.24 -20.65
CA ARG A 244 1.40 -13.49 -21.16
C ARG A 244 2.36 -14.67 -21.09
N ALA A 245 3.61 -14.46 -21.46
CA ALA A 245 4.63 -15.51 -21.40
C ALA A 245 4.87 -15.97 -19.94
N THR A 246 4.91 -15.03 -18.99
CA THR A 246 5.07 -15.32 -17.58
C THR A 246 3.84 -16.05 -17.00
N GLU A 247 2.64 -15.60 -17.34
CA GLU A 247 1.38 -16.25 -16.96
C GLU A 247 1.30 -17.69 -17.50
N PHE A 248 1.65 -17.88 -18.77
CA PHE A 248 1.72 -19.21 -19.40
C PHE A 248 2.72 -20.12 -18.70
N ALA A 249 3.95 -19.64 -18.43
CA ALA A 249 4.99 -20.42 -17.77
C ALA A 249 4.55 -20.85 -16.36
N LEU A 250 3.94 -19.94 -15.57
CA LEU A 250 3.43 -20.24 -14.25
C LEU A 250 2.29 -21.27 -14.28
N THR A 251 1.36 -21.11 -15.22
CA THR A 251 0.24 -22.05 -15.40
C THR A 251 0.75 -23.43 -15.77
N LYS A 252 1.66 -23.52 -16.76
CA LYS A 252 2.31 -24.77 -17.16
C LYS A 252 3.12 -25.40 -16.02
N GLY A 253 3.77 -24.58 -15.19
CA GLY A 253 4.50 -24.99 -13.99
C GLY A 253 3.59 -25.39 -12.81
N GLY A 254 2.26 -25.29 -12.93
CA GLY A 254 1.30 -25.62 -11.88
C GLY A 254 1.27 -24.61 -10.73
N CYS A 255 1.70 -23.37 -10.98
CA CYS A 255 1.53 -22.27 -10.04
C CYS A 255 0.19 -21.56 -10.31
N PRO A 256 -0.78 -21.61 -9.37
CA PRO A 256 -2.06 -20.94 -9.54
C PRO A 256 -1.86 -19.44 -9.77
N ASN A 257 -2.53 -18.92 -10.78
CA ASN A 257 -2.48 -17.52 -11.09
C ASN A 257 -3.80 -17.05 -11.72
N TYR A 258 -4.03 -15.75 -11.71
CA TYR A 258 -5.14 -15.09 -12.39
C TYR A 258 -4.75 -13.66 -12.75
N THR A 259 -5.48 -13.05 -13.68
CA THR A 259 -5.21 -11.69 -14.14
C THR A 259 -6.43 -10.79 -13.91
N ILE A 260 -6.21 -9.64 -13.32
CA ILE A 260 -7.16 -8.53 -13.28
C ILE A 260 -6.78 -7.57 -14.39
N PHE A 261 -7.67 -7.43 -15.37
CA PHE A 261 -7.53 -6.49 -16.48
C PHE A 261 -8.24 -5.19 -16.13
N LEU A 262 -7.50 -4.09 -16.15
CA LEU A 262 -8.04 -2.74 -16.07
C LEU A 262 -8.10 -2.18 -17.49
N LYS A 263 -9.27 -1.77 -17.96
CA LYS A 263 -9.41 -1.21 -19.31
C LYS A 263 -8.51 0.03 -19.47
N GLU A 264 -8.50 0.87 -18.46
CA GLU A 264 -7.68 2.08 -18.35
C GLU A 264 -7.45 2.42 -16.88
N LEU A 265 -6.52 3.32 -16.60
CA LEU A 265 -6.21 3.76 -15.23
C LEU A 265 -6.91 5.10 -14.95
N THR A 266 -8.22 5.05 -14.68
CA THR A 266 -9.01 6.21 -14.25
C THR A 266 -9.23 6.22 -12.74
N ALA A 267 -9.75 7.34 -12.23
CA ALA A 267 -10.15 7.46 -10.84
C ALA A 267 -11.26 6.46 -10.49
N SER A 268 -12.27 6.28 -11.37
CA SER A 268 -13.36 5.32 -11.20
C SER A 268 -12.85 3.88 -11.10
N VAL A 269 -11.98 3.46 -12.02
CA VAL A 269 -11.38 2.11 -12.02
C VAL A 269 -10.59 1.86 -10.74
N LEU A 270 -9.83 2.84 -10.26
CA LEU A 270 -9.11 2.74 -9.00
C LEU A 270 -10.05 2.64 -7.80
N GLY A 271 -11.13 3.43 -7.78
CA GLY A 271 -12.15 3.36 -6.73
C GLY A 271 -12.81 1.99 -6.66
N GLY A 272 -13.20 1.43 -7.81
CA GLY A 272 -13.74 0.08 -7.92
C GLY A 272 -12.76 -0.99 -7.41
N LEU A 273 -11.47 -0.86 -7.76
CA LEU A 273 -10.43 -1.81 -7.33
C LEU A 273 -10.16 -1.73 -5.81
N PHE A 274 -10.16 -0.53 -5.22
CA PHE A 274 -10.05 -0.37 -3.77
C PHE A 274 -11.21 -1.07 -3.07
N TYR A 275 -12.43 -0.81 -3.51
CA TYR A 275 -13.62 -1.41 -2.91
C TYR A 275 -13.64 -2.93 -3.06
N LEU A 276 -13.31 -3.45 -4.25
CA LEU A 276 -13.19 -4.89 -4.51
C LEU A 276 -12.28 -5.59 -3.49
N TRP A 277 -11.10 -5.05 -3.25
CA TRP A 277 -10.14 -5.68 -2.35
C TRP A 277 -10.47 -5.46 -0.87
N GLU A 278 -11.10 -4.35 -0.50
CA GLU A 278 -11.59 -4.15 0.87
C GLU A 278 -12.68 -5.17 1.22
N VAL A 279 -13.61 -5.42 0.30
CA VAL A 279 -14.65 -6.46 0.45
C VAL A 279 -14.05 -7.87 0.43
N GLU A 280 -13.12 -8.16 -0.49
CA GLU A 280 -12.40 -9.45 -0.53
C GLU A 280 -11.78 -9.78 0.83
N VAL A 281 -11.06 -8.84 1.42
CA VAL A 281 -10.38 -9.05 2.70
C VAL A 281 -11.36 -9.19 3.86
N ALA A 282 -12.47 -8.46 3.84
CA ALA A 282 -13.54 -8.63 4.83
C ALA A 282 -14.15 -10.03 4.77
N LEU A 283 -14.42 -10.55 3.57
CA LEU A 283 -14.93 -11.91 3.34
C LEU A 283 -13.88 -12.97 3.73
N CYS A 284 -12.61 -12.77 3.38
CA CYS A 284 -11.52 -13.63 3.86
C CYS A 284 -11.48 -13.69 5.39
N GLY A 285 -11.66 -12.56 6.08
CA GLY A 285 -11.77 -12.52 7.54
C GLY A 285 -12.83 -13.47 8.08
N SER A 286 -13.98 -13.53 7.44
CA SER A 286 -15.06 -14.46 7.78
C SER A 286 -14.65 -15.93 7.54
N PHE A 287 -14.03 -16.23 6.39
CA PHE A 287 -13.55 -17.60 6.10
C PHE A 287 -12.45 -18.05 7.06
N TYR A 288 -11.53 -17.16 7.43
CA TYR A 288 -10.49 -17.46 8.42
C TYR A 288 -11.00 -17.43 9.88
N GLY A 289 -12.23 -16.96 10.13
CA GLY A 289 -12.77 -16.78 11.47
C GLY A 289 -11.94 -15.80 12.31
N VAL A 290 -11.60 -14.64 11.73
CA VAL A 290 -10.85 -13.55 12.38
C VAL A 290 -11.55 -12.21 12.16
N ASN A 291 -11.33 -11.25 13.06
CA ASN A 291 -11.77 -9.87 12.82
C ASN A 291 -10.79 -9.17 11.88
N PRO A 292 -11.17 -8.82 10.63
CA PRO A 292 -10.28 -8.16 9.69
C PRO A 292 -10.08 -6.67 9.97
N PHE A 293 -10.83 -6.06 10.90
CA PHE A 293 -10.86 -4.61 11.12
C PHE A 293 -10.01 -4.11 12.28
N ASP A 294 -9.47 -4.99 13.13
CA ASP A 294 -8.54 -4.65 14.21
C ASP A 294 -7.07 -5.01 13.88
N GLN A 295 -6.12 -4.67 14.73
CA GLN A 295 -4.69 -5.02 14.63
C GLN A 295 -3.99 -4.97 16.00
N PRO A 296 -4.27 -5.91 16.93
CA PRO A 296 -3.75 -5.84 18.29
C PRO A 296 -2.24 -6.05 18.41
N ALA A 297 -1.62 -6.81 17.52
CA ALA A 297 -0.21 -7.23 17.64
C ALA A 297 0.82 -6.09 17.51
N VAL A 298 0.47 -4.95 16.93
CA VAL A 298 1.41 -3.85 16.68
C VAL A 298 1.64 -2.92 17.87
N GLU A 299 0.90 -3.09 18.97
CA GLU A 299 0.92 -2.14 20.09
C GLU A 299 2.18 -2.23 20.96
N GLU A 300 2.78 -3.42 21.06
CA GLU A 300 3.97 -3.63 21.90
C GLU A 300 5.17 -2.83 21.38
N GLY A 301 5.47 -2.94 20.08
CA GLY A 301 6.56 -2.16 19.47
C GLY A 301 6.38 -0.65 19.64
N LYS A 302 5.16 -0.15 19.54
CA LYS A 302 4.85 1.28 19.75
C LYS A 302 5.14 1.73 21.20
N LYS A 303 4.83 0.89 22.19
CA LYS A 303 5.12 1.18 23.62
C LYS A 303 6.62 1.22 23.87
N VAL A 304 7.35 0.24 23.37
CA VAL A 304 8.82 0.18 23.47
C VAL A 304 9.46 1.40 22.80
N THR A 305 9.06 1.75 21.59
CA THR A 305 9.55 2.96 20.88
C THR A 305 9.37 4.23 21.73
N LYS A 306 8.18 4.41 22.30
CA LYS A 306 7.89 5.56 23.18
C LYS A 306 8.78 5.57 24.42
N GLY A 307 9.05 4.40 25.02
CA GLY A 307 9.96 4.26 26.14
C GLY A 307 11.40 4.63 25.79
N LEU A 308 11.90 4.13 24.66
CA LEU A 308 13.24 4.43 24.13
C LEU A 308 13.41 5.92 23.81
N MET A 309 12.34 6.59 23.35
CA MET A 309 12.31 8.02 23.10
C MET A 309 12.10 8.86 24.37
N GLY A 310 12.06 8.25 25.55
CA GLY A 310 12.03 8.95 26.83
C GLY A 310 10.64 9.34 27.34
N LYS A 311 9.56 8.74 26.82
CA LYS A 311 8.23 8.99 27.34
C LYS A 311 8.08 8.40 28.75
N GLY A 312 7.88 9.25 29.78
CA GLY A 312 7.99 8.90 31.21
C GLY A 312 7.10 7.75 31.66
N ASP A 313 5.84 7.68 31.21
CA ASP A 313 4.89 6.60 31.51
C ASP A 313 5.26 5.25 30.81
N MET A 314 6.26 5.23 29.93
CA MET A 314 6.78 4.05 29.20
C MET A 314 8.20 3.66 29.65
N ARG A 315 8.70 4.18 30.79
CA ARG A 315 10.06 3.89 31.29
C ARG A 315 10.27 2.39 31.53
N GLY A 316 9.29 1.68 32.08
CA GLY A 316 9.39 0.22 32.29
C GLY A 316 9.59 -0.56 30.99
N LYS A 317 9.03 -0.09 29.85
CA LYS A 317 9.26 -0.72 28.53
C LYS A 317 10.67 -0.49 27.99
N LYS A 318 11.27 0.65 28.32
CA LYS A 318 12.69 0.90 28.02
C LYS A 318 13.60 -0.03 28.83
N GLU A 319 13.34 -0.20 30.12
CA GLU A 319 14.12 -1.08 31.03
C GLU A 319 14.00 -2.56 30.59
N GLU A 320 12.81 -3.01 30.21
CA GLU A 320 12.56 -4.34 29.65
C GLU A 320 13.38 -4.56 28.37
N TRP A 321 13.38 -3.60 27.45
CA TRP A 321 14.15 -3.67 26.21
C TRP A 321 15.65 -3.65 26.47
N GLU A 322 16.16 -2.81 27.38
CA GLU A 322 17.58 -2.75 27.74
C GLU A 322 18.08 -4.06 28.36
N SER A 323 17.28 -4.68 29.21
CA SER A 323 17.57 -6.00 29.79
C SER A 323 17.66 -7.07 28.70
N TRP A 324 16.68 -7.12 27.80
CA TRP A 324 16.66 -8.03 26.66
C TRP A 324 17.85 -7.79 25.71
N TRP A 325 18.22 -6.53 25.44
CA TRP A 325 19.32 -6.18 24.55
C TRP A 325 20.69 -6.59 25.10
N LYS A 326 20.93 -6.45 26.40
CA LYS A 326 22.19 -6.86 27.08
C LYS A 326 22.51 -8.33 26.89
N GLY A 327 21.52 -9.19 26.75
CA GLY A 327 21.68 -10.61 26.47
C GLY A 327 21.97 -10.98 25.02
N ARG A 328 21.98 -10.03 24.10
CA ARG A 328 22.15 -10.28 22.67
C ARG A 328 23.58 -10.14 22.19
N ARG A 329 24.01 -11.06 21.31
CA ARG A 329 25.20 -10.90 20.49
C ARG A 329 24.90 -9.99 19.32
N SER A 330 25.65 -8.91 19.14
CA SER A 330 25.60 -8.04 17.97
C SER A 330 26.91 -8.14 17.19
N TRP A 331 26.80 -8.21 15.89
CA TRP A 331 27.93 -8.04 14.99
C TRP A 331 27.86 -6.66 14.36
N ARG A 332 28.98 -5.94 14.33
CA ARG A 332 29.07 -4.63 13.65
C ARG A 332 30.02 -4.78 12.49
N TRP A 333 29.63 -4.27 11.36
CA TRP A 333 30.52 -4.17 10.21
C TRP A 333 31.74 -3.33 10.65
N PRO A 334 32.97 -3.83 10.48
CA PRO A 334 34.17 -3.01 10.70
C PRO A 334 34.13 -1.89 9.64
N GLY A 335 34.10 -0.63 10.10
CA GLY A 335 34.13 0.57 9.25
C GLY A 335 35.51 0.80 8.61
#